data_1c9b71e1d51f87acff9cfd3bfac30019
#
_entry.id   1c9b71e1d51f87acff9cfd3bfac30019
#
_cell.length_a   1.000
_cell.length_b   1.000
_cell.length_c   1.000
_cell.angle_alpha   90.00
_cell.angle_beta   90.00
_cell.angle_gamma   90.00
#
_symmetry.space_group_name_H-M   'P 1'
#
loop_
_entity.id
_entity.type
_entity.pdbx_description
1 polymer ?
#
loop_
_entity_poly.entity_id
_entity_poly.type
_entity_poly.pdbx_seq_one_letter_code
_entity_poly.pdbx_strand_id
1 'polypeptide(L)'
;MATDTRRLAAETVVVGSGPGGAAVARDLAVRGRDVLMLERGVYHKEGNWINTFRMADRALTLASIEGTQMVRLLTVGGSTLSYLGTAFEPPAWLKEKHGIDLAPYVEQVRAELKPTPMPERLIGEGARRIMEAARAEGFDWNPMPHFIRWDQLHTKGGKLFAGSAKGAKWTAREYVAEARAHGARVVTRMEVKEVTSKDGRATGVRGVGPSGEFVVEAERVVLAAGGLGTAPIMQNSGFPDAGQGVIIDPLNLVYGVYDGPGSYRDIPMGCGTLDLQDEGIILMDCCDPWPWYLFGLVMGGPKAIASFRYFPHTLGIMAKIRDQHAGYVKSDGTVSKPLGEADQKLIARAHEVSTQILVKAGCDPASISFAPPRGAHPSGTVRIDDQVDRDLQTKIAGLYVCDSSVIPEPCGMPPVFMILALAKRLVAEQLAVCWAASDREVT
;
A
#
# COMPACT_ATOMS: atom_id res chain seq x y z
N MET A 1 28.53 -21.03 21.11
CA MET A 1 29.12 -19.70 21.00
C MET A 1 28.03 -18.70 21.36
N ALA A 2 28.22 -17.89 22.39
CA ALA A 2 27.27 -16.82 22.70
C ALA A 2 27.29 -15.81 21.54
N THR A 3 26.22 -15.70 20.79
CA THR A 3 26.06 -14.67 19.78
C THR A 3 25.94 -13.33 20.51
N ASP A 4 26.93 -12.47 20.32
CA ASP A 4 26.94 -11.15 20.92
C ASP A 4 25.74 -10.35 20.42
N THR A 5 24.80 -10.03 21.30
CA THR A 5 23.55 -9.32 20.93
C THR A 5 23.90 -7.90 20.55
N ARG A 6 23.66 -7.51 19.30
CA ARG A 6 23.90 -6.15 18.81
C ARG A 6 23.01 -5.14 19.54
N ARG A 7 23.59 -4.16 20.22
CA ARG A 7 22.87 -3.08 20.89
C ARG A 7 22.94 -1.78 20.09
N LEU A 8 21.82 -1.12 19.94
CA LEU A 8 21.65 0.17 19.28
C LEU A 8 20.80 1.06 20.19
N ALA A 9 20.87 2.38 19.98
CA ALA A 9 20.00 3.33 20.69
C ALA A 9 19.61 4.47 19.73
N ALA A 10 18.44 5.05 19.98
CA ALA A 10 17.94 6.24 19.31
C ALA A 10 16.86 6.92 20.19
N GLU A 11 16.59 8.19 19.95
CA GLU A 11 15.42 8.83 20.55
C GLU A 11 14.12 8.19 20.05
N THR A 12 14.03 8.03 18.74
CA THR A 12 12.87 7.39 18.08
C THR A 12 13.33 6.26 17.18
N VAL A 13 12.76 5.06 17.35
CA VAL A 13 12.92 3.95 16.39
C VAL A 13 11.66 3.83 15.53
N VAL A 14 11.85 3.80 14.21
CA VAL A 14 10.81 3.61 13.22
C VAL A 14 10.98 2.23 12.58
N VAL A 15 9.97 1.38 12.67
CA VAL A 15 10.00 -0.01 12.18
C VAL A 15 9.25 -0.13 10.85
N GLY A 16 10.00 -0.25 9.76
CA GLY A 16 9.47 -0.28 8.39
C GLY A 16 9.72 1.03 7.64
N SER A 17 10.05 0.92 6.37
CA SER A 17 10.38 2.04 5.47
C SER A 17 9.33 2.28 4.39
N GLY A 18 8.11 1.77 4.59
CA GLY A 18 6.94 2.09 3.75
C GLY A 18 6.52 3.56 3.88
N PRO A 19 5.42 3.98 3.22
CA PRO A 19 5.04 5.39 3.16
C PRO A 19 4.86 6.04 4.53
N GLY A 20 4.24 5.36 5.49
CA GLY A 20 4.06 5.90 6.85
C GLY A 20 5.38 6.07 7.59
N GLY A 21 6.17 4.99 7.70
CA GLY A 21 7.47 5.05 8.39
C GLY A 21 8.45 6.01 7.75
N ALA A 22 8.50 6.07 6.40
CA ALA A 22 9.37 7.00 5.68
C ALA A 22 8.99 8.46 5.93
N ALA A 23 7.68 8.78 5.94
CA ALA A 23 7.21 10.13 6.24
C ALA A 23 7.51 10.53 7.69
N VAL A 24 7.25 9.66 8.67
CA VAL A 24 7.60 9.91 10.08
C VAL A 24 9.09 10.14 10.25
N ALA A 25 9.92 9.25 9.72
CA ALA A 25 11.38 9.37 9.87
C ALA A 25 11.94 10.63 9.21
N ARG A 26 11.46 10.98 8.00
CA ARG A 26 11.85 12.20 7.30
C ARG A 26 11.46 13.44 8.09
N ASP A 27 10.21 13.53 8.54
CA ASP A 27 9.70 14.72 9.19
C ASP A 27 10.32 14.94 10.58
N LEU A 28 10.70 13.87 11.28
CA LEU A 28 11.49 13.95 12.53
C LEU A 28 12.94 14.35 12.25
N ALA A 29 13.60 13.72 11.27
CA ALA A 29 15.00 14.01 10.95
C ALA A 29 15.20 15.47 10.48
N VAL A 30 14.28 16.00 9.65
CA VAL A 30 14.28 17.42 9.24
C VAL A 30 14.19 18.37 10.45
N ARG A 31 13.57 17.94 11.54
CA ARG A 31 13.50 18.67 12.82
C ARG A 31 14.70 18.41 13.75
N GLY A 32 15.73 17.73 13.25
CA GLY A 32 16.97 17.44 13.99
C GLY A 32 16.82 16.36 15.08
N ARG A 33 15.78 15.51 15.01
CA ARG A 33 15.59 14.44 16.00
C ARG A 33 16.46 13.23 15.65
N ASP A 34 16.93 12.48 16.67
CA ASP A 34 17.69 11.23 16.46
C ASP A 34 16.75 10.09 16.10
N VAL A 35 16.79 9.68 14.82
CA VAL A 35 15.92 8.65 14.26
C VAL A 35 16.72 7.46 13.79
N LEU A 36 16.31 6.26 14.23
CA LEU A 36 16.77 4.98 13.69
C LEU A 36 15.61 4.28 12.97
N MET A 37 15.73 4.12 11.66
CA MET A 37 14.79 3.33 10.86
C MET A 37 15.32 1.92 10.65
N LEU A 38 14.48 0.92 10.97
CA LEU A 38 14.77 -0.49 10.76
C LEU A 38 13.90 -1.03 9.63
N GLU A 39 14.51 -1.63 8.62
CA GLU A 39 13.82 -2.24 7.48
C GLU A 39 14.19 -3.73 7.39
N ARG A 40 13.17 -4.59 7.30
CA ARG A 40 13.36 -6.05 7.15
C ARG A 40 13.95 -6.41 5.79
N GLY A 41 13.52 -5.73 4.73
CA GLY A 41 14.01 -5.90 3.37
C GLY A 41 15.38 -5.26 3.14
N VAL A 42 15.79 -5.26 1.87
CA VAL A 42 17.05 -4.63 1.42
C VAL A 42 16.77 -3.53 0.39
N TYR A 43 17.79 -2.82 0.00
CA TYR A 43 17.74 -1.87 -1.12
C TYR A 43 17.82 -2.64 -2.44
N HIS A 44 16.69 -3.12 -2.96
CA HIS A 44 16.66 -3.81 -4.26
C HIS A 44 16.81 -2.82 -5.42
N LYS A 45 17.50 -3.26 -6.47
CA LYS A 45 17.61 -2.49 -7.71
C LYS A 45 16.23 -2.47 -8.41
N GLU A 46 15.85 -1.30 -8.90
CA GLU A 46 14.60 -1.08 -9.63
C GLU A 46 14.73 -1.36 -11.14
N GLY A 47 13.63 -1.31 -11.85
CA GLY A 47 13.58 -1.15 -13.31
C GLY A 47 13.40 -2.43 -14.11
N ASN A 48 13.25 -3.61 -13.50
CA ASN A 48 12.86 -4.81 -14.21
C ASN A 48 12.01 -5.77 -13.36
N TRP A 49 11.32 -6.69 -14.01
CA TRP A 49 10.41 -7.65 -13.39
C TRP A 49 11.11 -8.63 -12.45
N ILE A 50 12.33 -9.07 -12.78
CA ILE A 50 13.09 -9.98 -11.92
C ILE A 50 13.32 -9.35 -10.55
N ASN A 51 13.63 -8.06 -10.53
CA ASN A 51 13.81 -7.34 -9.26
C ASN A 51 12.49 -7.14 -8.52
N THR A 52 11.38 -6.91 -9.23
CA THR A 52 10.04 -6.85 -8.61
C THR A 52 9.71 -8.17 -7.91
N PHE A 53 9.98 -9.29 -8.54
CA PHE A 53 9.81 -10.62 -7.93
C PHE A 53 10.70 -10.82 -6.68
N ARG A 54 11.94 -10.32 -6.70
CA ARG A 54 12.85 -10.39 -5.54
C ARG A 54 12.40 -9.52 -4.37
N MET A 55 11.68 -8.44 -4.64
CA MET A 55 11.10 -7.57 -3.60
C MET A 55 9.86 -8.19 -2.95
N ALA A 56 9.13 -9.00 -3.70
CA ALA A 56 7.88 -9.58 -3.24
C ALA A 56 8.11 -10.58 -2.10
N ASP A 57 7.23 -10.55 -1.11
CA ASP A 57 7.22 -11.55 -0.05
C ASP A 57 6.73 -12.88 -0.61
N ARG A 58 7.46 -13.97 -0.29
CA ARG A 58 7.11 -15.36 -0.68
C ARG A 58 6.78 -15.52 -2.18
N ALA A 59 7.73 -15.11 -3.04
CA ALA A 59 7.74 -15.40 -4.48
C ALA A 59 6.56 -14.87 -5.30
N LEU A 60 6.05 -13.67 -5.02
CA LEU A 60 5.12 -12.83 -5.77
C LEU A 60 3.85 -12.45 -5.04
N THR A 61 3.21 -13.39 -4.36
CA THR A 61 1.98 -13.10 -3.63
C THR A 61 1.94 -13.92 -2.36
N LEU A 62 1.76 -13.25 -1.24
CA LEU A 62 1.35 -13.91 -0.02
C LEU A 62 -0.10 -14.38 -0.25
N ALA A 63 -0.34 -15.67 -0.20
CA ALA A 63 -1.70 -16.21 -0.24
C ALA A 63 -2.24 -16.40 1.17
N SER A 64 -3.52 -16.08 1.38
CA SER A 64 -4.25 -16.49 2.57
C SER A 64 -4.48 -18.01 2.57
N ILE A 65 -4.89 -18.58 3.69
CA ILE A 65 -5.23 -20.01 3.77
C ILE A 65 -6.41 -20.37 2.86
N GLU A 66 -7.26 -19.41 2.49
CA GLU A 66 -8.35 -19.58 1.52
C GLU A 66 -7.90 -19.37 0.06
N GLY A 67 -6.62 -19.06 -0.17
CA GLY A 67 -6.07 -18.83 -1.49
C GLY A 67 -6.21 -17.39 -2.02
N THR A 68 -6.76 -16.46 -1.24
CA THR A 68 -6.82 -15.05 -1.63
C THR A 68 -5.41 -14.47 -1.66
N GLN A 69 -5.01 -13.98 -2.83
CA GLN A 69 -3.66 -13.43 -3.03
C GLN A 69 -3.55 -12.00 -2.51
N MET A 70 -2.38 -11.66 -1.94
CA MET A 70 -2.07 -10.31 -1.47
C MET A 70 -0.68 -9.90 -1.91
N VAL A 71 -0.52 -8.63 -2.27
CA VAL A 71 0.77 -8.08 -2.70
C VAL A 71 1.44 -7.33 -1.55
N ARG A 72 2.65 -7.76 -1.19
CA ARG A 72 3.52 -7.05 -0.23
C ARG A 72 4.97 -7.08 -0.72
N LEU A 73 5.66 -5.96 -0.65
CA LEU A 73 7.08 -5.88 -0.98
C LEU A 73 7.94 -5.71 0.28
N LEU A 74 9.00 -6.49 0.37
CA LEU A 74 10.02 -6.42 1.42
C LEU A 74 11.28 -5.74 0.88
N THR A 75 11.27 -4.43 0.91
CA THR A 75 12.34 -3.58 0.37
C THR A 75 12.26 -2.18 0.96
N VAL A 76 13.36 -1.45 0.97
CA VAL A 76 13.32 -0.02 1.33
C VAL A 76 12.33 0.72 0.42
N GLY A 77 11.42 1.46 1.03
CA GLY A 77 10.29 2.12 0.36
C GLY A 77 9.00 1.30 0.33
N GLY A 78 9.06 0.03 0.76
CA GLY A 78 7.90 -0.85 0.85
C GLY A 78 7.15 -1.02 -0.47
N SER A 79 5.84 -1.25 -0.39
CA SER A 79 4.98 -1.53 -1.55
C SER A 79 4.80 -0.33 -2.51
N THR A 80 5.27 0.89 -2.13
CA THR A 80 5.28 2.04 -3.06
C THR A 80 6.16 1.83 -4.29
N LEU A 81 7.04 0.84 -4.28
CA LEU A 81 7.84 0.51 -5.46
C LEU A 81 7.01 -0.17 -6.57
N SER A 82 5.94 -0.87 -6.22
CA SER A 82 5.08 -1.55 -7.18
C SER A 82 3.67 -0.96 -7.31
N TYR A 83 3.30 0.03 -6.48
CA TYR A 83 2.03 0.72 -6.65
C TYR A 83 2.04 1.56 -7.94
N LEU A 84 0.87 1.97 -8.42
CA LEU A 84 0.74 2.75 -9.65
C LEU A 84 0.70 4.26 -9.42
N GLY A 85 0.79 4.68 -8.17
CA GLY A 85 0.90 6.10 -7.81
C GLY A 85 -0.43 6.83 -7.72
N THR A 86 -1.57 6.16 -7.83
CA THR A 86 -2.89 6.81 -7.64
C THR A 86 -2.99 7.53 -6.31
N ALA A 87 -3.54 8.75 -6.33
CA ALA A 87 -3.53 9.71 -5.23
C ALA A 87 -4.97 10.10 -4.84
N PHE A 88 -5.71 9.15 -4.28
CA PHE A 88 -7.04 9.40 -3.74
C PHE A 88 -6.95 10.01 -2.34
N GLU A 89 -7.77 11.02 -2.08
CA GLU A 89 -7.85 11.67 -0.80
C GLU A 89 -8.46 10.76 0.28
N PRO A 90 -8.13 11.02 1.56
CA PRO A 90 -8.76 10.32 2.67
C PRO A 90 -10.29 10.45 2.62
N PRO A 91 -11.04 9.38 2.91
CA PRO A 91 -12.48 9.42 2.91
C PRO A 91 -13.02 10.29 4.07
N ALA A 92 -14.15 10.98 3.82
CA ALA A 92 -14.77 11.91 4.78
C ALA A 92 -15.16 11.25 6.11
N TRP A 93 -15.53 9.97 6.08
CA TRP A 93 -15.91 9.23 7.29
C TRP A 93 -14.81 9.18 8.36
N LEU A 94 -13.54 9.37 8.00
CA LEU A 94 -12.45 9.40 8.99
C LEU A 94 -12.62 10.60 9.95
N LYS A 95 -13.05 11.75 9.43
CA LYS A 95 -13.40 12.91 10.24
C LYS A 95 -14.77 12.74 10.90
N GLU A 96 -15.77 12.32 10.15
CA GLU A 96 -17.16 12.27 10.58
C GLU A 96 -17.40 11.25 11.71
N LYS A 97 -16.81 10.06 11.59
CA LYS A 97 -17.00 8.97 12.55
C LYS A 97 -15.89 8.88 13.60
N HIS A 98 -14.65 9.09 13.20
CA HIS A 98 -13.49 8.92 14.07
C HIS A 98 -12.93 10.24 14.60
N GLY A 99 -13.45 11.39 14.16
CA GLY A 99 -13.02 12.72 14.61
C GLY A 99 -11.59 13.10 14.18
N ILE A 100 -11.01 12.40 13.20
CA ILE A 100 -9.65 12.64 12.73
C ILE A 100 -9.71 13.57 11.52
N ASP A 101 -9.38 14.85 11.72
CA ASP A 101 -9.29 15.82 10.64
C ASP A 101 -7.91 15.79 10.00
N LEU A 102 -7.84 15.29 8.78
CA LEU A 102 -6.61 15.25 8.01
C LEU A 102 -6.45 16.40 7.01
N ALA A 103 -7.44 17.32 6.87
CA ALA A 103 -7.40 18.36 5.86
C ALA A 103 -6.10 19.19 5.87
N PRO A 104 -5.56 19.68 7.01
CA PRO A 104 -4.30 20.42 7.02
C PRO A 104 -3.10 19.60 6.54
N TYR A 105 -3.10 18.31 6.80
CA TYR A 105 -2.01 17.39 6.45
C TYR A 105 -2.11 16.88 5.02
N VAL A 106 -3.32 16.75 4.50
CA VAL A 106 -3.61 16.53 3.07
C VAL A 106 -3.01 17.65 2.24
N GLU A 107 -3.24 18.92 2.64
CA GLU A 107 -2.67 20.07 1.93
C GLU A 107 -1.13 20.08 1.98
N GLN A 108 -0.51 19.66 3.08
CA GLN A 108 0.94 19.51 3.14
C GLN A 108 1.45 18.45 2.16
N VAL A 109 0.82 17.26 2.13
CA VAL A 109 1.18 16.20 1.16
C VAL A 109 0.95 16.67 -0.26
N ARG A 110 -0.16 17.40 -0.53
CA ARG A 110 -0.48 17.95 -1.85
C ARG A 110 0.58 18.96 -2.29
N ALA A 111 1.00 19.86 -1.41
CA ALA A 111 2.04 20.86 -1.69
C ALA A 111 3.41 20.20 -1.99
N GLU A 112 3.75 19.14 -1.28
CA GLU A 112 5.02 18.42 -1.44
C GLU A 112 5.06 17.53 -2.70
N LEU A 113 4.03 16.70 -2.89
CA LEU A 113 4.03 15.65 -3.91
C LEU A 113 3.29 16.05 -5.19
N LYS A 114 2.49 17.11 -5.16
CA LYS A 114 1.77 17.72 -6.28
C LYS A 114 1.06 16.68 -7.16
N PRO A 115 0.16 15.85 -6.58
CA PRO A 115 -0.57 14.87 -7.38
C PRO A 115 -1.41 15.57 -8.44
N THR A 116 -1.35 15.07 -9.67
CA THR A 116 -2.10 15.62 -10.80
C THR A 116 -2.73 14.50 -11.63
N PRO A 117 -3.87 14.75 -12.27
CA PRO A 117 -4.45 13.81 -13.23
C PRO A 117 -3.49 13.49 -14.38
N MET A 118 -3.64 12.31 -14.96
CA MET A 118 -2.88 11.92 -16.14
C MET A 118 -3.19 12.87 -17.31
N PRO A 119 -2.18 13.48 -17.97
CA PRO A 119 -2.40 14.34 -19.12
C PRO A 119 -2.99 13.58 -20.32
N GLU A 120 -3.90 14.19 -21.06
CA GLU A 120 -4.56 13.58 -22.23
C GLU A 120 -3.58 12.99 -23.25
N ARG A 121 -2.43 13.64 -23.48
CA ARG A 121 -1.38 13.17 -24.40
C ARG A 121 -0.79 11.81 -24.03
N LEU A 122 -0.98 11.37 -22.80
CA LEU A 122 -0.49 10.09 -22.27
C LEU A 122 -1.58 9.01 -22.21
N ILE A 123 -2.83 9.36 -22.47
CA ILE A 123 -3.92 8.38 -22.56
C ILE A 123 -3.69 7.54 -23.81
N GLY A 124 -3.42 6.24 -23.57
CA GLY A 124 -3.20 5.28 -24.65
C GLY A 124 -4.47 4.98 -25.44
N GLU A 125 -4.32 4.29 -26.56
CA GLU A 125 -5.44 4.01 -27.45
C GLU A 125 -6.48 3.10 -26.79
N GLY A 126 -6.04 2.05 -26.08
CA GLY A 126 -6.94 1.14 -25.37
C GLY A 126 -7.67 1.84 -24.22
N ALA A 127 -6.95 2.66 -23.40
CA ALA A 127 -7.54 3.44 -22.32
C ALA A 127 -8.57 4.47 -22.85
N ARG A 128 -8.28 5.13 -23.98
CA ARG A 128 -9.20 6.07 -24.63
C ARG A 128 -10.48 5.37 -25.10
N ARG A 129 -10.35 4.20 -25.71
CA ARG A 129 -11.48 3.39 -26.16
C ARG A 129 -12.37 2.96 -25.00
N ILE A 130 -11.78 2.51 -23.87
CA ILE A 130 -12.53 2.19 -22.65
C ILE A 130 -13.25 3.44 -22.12
N MET A 131 -12.55 4.57 -22.04
CA MET A 131 -13.11 5.84 -21.56
C MET A 131 -14.31 6.30 -22.39
N GLU A 132 -14.21 6.25 -23.74
CA GLU A 132 -15.30 6.62 -24.64
C GLU A 132 -16.50 5.68 -24.48
N ALA A 133 -16.25 4.38 -24.37
CA ALA A 133 -17.30 3.38 -24.16
C ALA A 133 -17.99 3.56 -22.79
N ALA A 134 -17.23 3.79 -21.72
CA ALA A 134 -17.78 4.02 -20.40
C ALA A 134 -18.65 5.30 -20.36
N ARG A 135 -18.19 6.37 -20.99
CA ARG A 135 -18.98 7.61 -21.13
C ARG A 135 -20.26 7.41 -21.93
N ALA A 136 -20.22 6.58 -22.97
CA ALA A 136 -21.42 6.23 -23.75
C ALA A 136 -22.41 5.36 -22.96
N GLU A 137 -21.97 4.66 -21.92
CA GLU A 137 -22.78 3.95 -20.94
C GLU A 137 -23.23 4.85 -19.76
N GLY A 138 -22.85 6.15 -19.77
CA GLY A 138 -23.28 7.14 -18.77
C GLY A 138 -22.35 7.30 -17.58
N PHE A 139 -21.15 6.70 -17.56
CA PHE A 139 -20.19 6.86 -16.51
C PHE A 139 -19.29 8.09 -16.69
N ASP A 140 -19.01 8.81 -15.60
CA ASP A 140 -18.03 9.91 -15.57
C ASP A 140 -16.61 9.35 -15.50
N TRP A 141 -16.10 8.87 -16.64
CA TRP A 141 -14.77 8.26 -16.75
C TRP A 141 -13.71 9.29 -17.12
N ASN A 142 -12.78 9.56 -16.19
CA ASN A 142 -11.82 10.65 -16.30
C ASN A 142 -10.39 10.23 -15.98
N PRO A 143 -9.38 11.02 -16.39
CA PRO A 143 -8.01 10.85 -15.90
C PRO A 143 -7.95 10.98 -14.38
N MET A 144 -7.28 10.02 -13.73
CA MET A 144 -7.16 9.96 -12.27
C MET A 144 -5.90 10.66 -11.77
N PRO A 145 -5.92 11.23 -10.53
CA PRO A 145 -4.75 11.87 -9.94
C PRO A 145 -3.70 10.84 -9.51
N HIS A 146 -2.42 11.19 -9.71
CA HIS A 146 -1.28 10.33 -9.38
C HIS A 146 -0.13 11.11 -8.76
N PHE A 147 0.66 10.45 -7.92
CA PHE A 147 1.96 10.91 -7.45
C PHE A 147 3.03 10.66 -8.53
N ILE A 148 2.79 11.17 -9.75
CA ILE A 148 3.67 11.02 -10.92
C ILE A 148 3.99 12.38 -11.51
N ARG A 149 5.28 12.64 -11.73
CA ARG A 149 5.79 13.78 -12.48
C ARG A 149 5.71 13.44 -13.98
N TRP A 150 4.57 13.74 -14.59
CA TRP A 150 4.23 13.28 -15.94
C TRP A 150 5.17 13.80 -17.04
N ASP A 151 5.80 14.94 -16.83
CA ASP A 151 6.82 15.53 -17.69
C ASP A 151 8.14 14.75 -17.66
N GLN A 152 8.41 14.02 -16.58
CA GLN A 152 9.59 13.18 -16.41
C GLN A 152 9.35 11.72 -16.77
N LEU A 153 8.13 11.36 -17.15
CA LEU A 153 7.80 9.97 -17.47
C LEU A 153 8.20 9.63 -18.91
N HIS A 154 9.35 8.98 -19.08
CA HIS A 154 9.90 8.52 -20.38
C HIS A 154 9.83 7.01 -20.56
N THR A 155 8.90 6.32 -19.90
CA THR A 155 8.77 4.86 -19.91
C THR A 155 7.36 4.42 -20.23
N LYS A 156 7.22 3.24 -20.84
CA LYS A 156 5.91 2.61 -21.08
C LYS A 156 5.28 2.16 -19.75
N GLY A 157 3.95 2.20 -19.69
CA GLY A 157 3.17 2.04 -18.46
C GLY A 157 3.50 0.82 -17.61
N GLY A 158 3.76 -0.33 -18.23
CA GLY A 158 4.12 -1.55 -17.49
C GLY A 158 5.36 -1.45 -16.59
N LYS A 159 6.26 -0.49 -16.82
CA LYS A 159 7.43 -0.28 -15.96
C LYS A 159 7.09 0.45 -14.64
N LEU A 160 5.92 1.04 -14.52
CA LEU A 160 5.46 1.64 -13.26
C LEU A 160 5.32 0.63 -12.12
N PHE A 161 5.07 -0.64 -12.44
CA PHE A 161 5.05 -1.73 -11.44
C PHE A 161 6.44 -2.13 -10.91
N ALA A 162 7.52 -1.65 -11.55
CA ALA A 162 8.88 -2.11 -11.27
C ALA A 162 9.78 -1.05 -10.62
N GLY A 163 9.21 -0.04 -9.95
CA GLY A 163 9.97 0.99 -9.24
C GLY A 163 9.49 2.41 -9.52
N SER A 164 10.38 3.38 -9.30
CA SER A 164 10.11 4.82 -9.44
C SER A 164 10.00 5.33 -10.87
N ALA A 165 10.15 4.47 -11.88
CA ALA A 165 10.21 4.89 -13.28
C ALA A 165 11.28 5.99 -13.53
N LYS A 166 12.46 5.80 -12.97
CA LYS A 166 13.60 6.74 -13.00
C LYS A 166 13.31 8.08 -12.30
N GLY A 167 12.52 8.05 -11.22
CA GLY A 167 12.17 9.22 -10.42
C GLY A 167 10.88 9.94 -10.88
N ALA A 168 10.25 9.52 -11.97
CA ALA A 168 8.98 10.11 -12.38
C ALA A 168 7.85 9.80 -11.40
N LYS A 169 7.74 8.56 -10.94
CA LYS A 169 6.77 8.14 -9.92
C LYS A 169 7.40 8.32 -8.54
N TRP A 170 6.73 9.06 -7.65
CA TRP A 170 7.14 9.13 -6.26
C TRP A 170 7.09 7.75 -5.61
N THR A 171 8.07 7.46 -4.78
CA THR A 171 8.11 6.29 -3.90
C THR A 171 8.62 6.71 -2.53
N ALA A 172 8.29 5.97 -1.49
CA ALA A 172 8.76 6.26 -0.13
C ALA A 172 10.30 6.28 0.00
N ARG A 173 11.04 5.77 -1.00
CA ARG A 173 12.50 5.91 -1.07
C ARG A 173 12.98 7.36 -1.12
N GLU A 174 12.18 8.26 -1.70
CA GLU A 174 12.53 9.70 -1.72
C GLU A 174 12.55 10.23 -0.28
N TYR A 175 11.52 9.94 0.51
CA TYR A 175 11.50 10.35 1.93
C TYR A 175 12.57 9.66 2.77
N VAL A 176 12.87 8.37 2.50
CA VAL A 176 13.99 7.69 3.16
C VAL A 176 15.33 8.36 2.81
N ALA A 177 15.53 8.78 1.57
CA ALA A 177 16.75 9.49 1.16
C ALA A 177 16.85 10.86 1.84
N GLU A 178 15.77 11.62 1.92
CA GLU A 178 15.70 12.90 2.63
C GLU A 178 15.97 12.72 4.13
N ALA A 179 15.34 11.71 4.78
CA ALA A 179 15.59 11.40 6.18
C ALA A 179 17.07 11.15 6.45
N ARG A 180 17.74 10.36 5.59
CA ARG A 180 19.19 10.10 5.68
C ARG A 180 20.04 11.37 5.49
N ALA A 181 19.65 12.22 4.55
CA ALA A 181 20.34 13.49 4.31
C ALA A 181 20.27 14.42 5.54
N HIS A 182 19.25 14.27 6.38
CA HIS A 182 19.07 15.01 7.64
C HIS A 182 19.50 14.20 8.88
N GLY A 183 20.32 13.15 8.71
CA GLY A 183 20.95 12.44 9.82
C GLY A 183 20.24 11.19 10.31
N ALA A 184 19.07 10.81 9.79
CA ALA A 184 18.45 9.56 10.18
C ALA A 184 19.32 8.35 9.78
N ARG A 185 19.45 7.40 10.71
CA ARG A 185 20.14 6.13 10.47
C ARG A 185 19.15 5.11 9.90
N VAL A 186 19.44 4.55 8.76
CA VAL A 186 18.57 3.53 8.11
C VAL A 186 19.33 2.22 8.02
N VAL A 187 18.84 1.18 8.70
CA VAL A 187 19.47 -0.13 8.76
C VAL A 187 18.54 -1.17 8.15
N THR A 188 19.04 -1.88 7.14
CA THR A 188 18.29 -2.93 6.43
C THR A 188 18.60 -4.32 6.96
N ARG A 189 17.78 -5.32 6.57
CA ARG A 189 17.84 -6.71 7.04
C ARG A 189 17.62 -6.84 8.55
N MET A 190 16.83 -5.93 9.14
CA MET A 190 16.53 -5.92 10.57
C MET A 190 15.05 -6.29 10.75
N GLU A 191 14.80 -7.53 11.10
CA GLU A 191 13.46 -8.03 11.36
C GLU A 191 13.10 -7.82 12.83
N VAL A 192 12.33 -6.78 13.12
CA VAL A 192 11.77 -6.55 14.46
C VAL A 192 10.73 -7.62 14.76
N LYS A 193 10.83 -8.24 15.93
CA LYS A 193 9.92 -9.29 16.40
C LYS A 193 8.95 -8.79 17.43
N GLU A 194 9.39 -7.88 18.30
CA GLU A 194 8.54 -7.31 19.35
C GLU A 194 9.03 -5.93 19.80
N VAL A 195 8.16 -5.21 20.48
CA VAL A 195 8.46 -4.00 21.24
C VAL A 195 8.75 -4.36 22.69
N THR A 196 9.81 -3.81 23.24
CA THR A 196 10.10 -3.93 24.66
C THR A 196 9.43 -2.79 25.43
N SER A 197 8.87 -3.10 26.60
CA SER A 197 8.24 -2.10 27.47
C SER A 197 8.53 -2.38 28.93
N LYS A 198 8.49 -1.31 29.73
CA LYS A 198 8.61 -1.36 31.20
C LYS A 198 7.66 -0.35 31.82
N ASP A 199 6.95 -0.71 32.87
CA ASP A 199 6.04 0.14 33.61
C ASP A 199 5.02 0.88 32.71
N GLY A 200 4.47 0.18 31.70
CA GLY A 200 3.48 0.73 30.76
C GLY A 200 4.05 1.67 29.70
N ARG A 201 5.38 1.78 29.57
CA ARG A 201 6.05 2.63 28.59
C ARG A 201 6.95 1.80 27.66
N ALA A 202 6.99 2.13 26.38
CA ALA A 202 7.94 1.55 25.43
C ALA A 202 9.37 1.91 25.80
N THR A 203 10.27 0.93 25.70
CA THR A 203 11.72 1.08 25.95
C THR A 203 12.56 0.75 24.74
N GLY A 204 11.94 0.31 23.65
CA GLY A 204 12.64 -0.01 22.41
C GLY A 204 12.04 -1.21 21.69
N VAL A 205 12.87 -1.88 20.90
CA VAL A 205 12.49 -3.07 20.11
C VAL A 205 13.57 -4.13 20.15
N ARG A 206 13.20 -5.39 19.95
CA ARG A 206 14.14 -6.49 19.69
C ARG A 206 13.75 -7.30 18.46
N GLY A 207 14.73 -7.98 17.88
CA GLY A 207 14.53 -8.75 16.67
C GLY A 207 15.77 -9.50 16.22
N VAL A 208 15.78 -9.89 14.95
CA VAL A 208 16.85 -10.67 14.33
C VAL A 208 17.39 -9.94 13.10
N GLY A 209 18.71 -9.81 13.04
CA GLY A 209 19.45 -9.22 11.93
C GLY A 209 20.48 -10.19 11.34
N PRO A 210 21.30 -9.73 10.39
CA PRO A 210 22.28 -10.59 9.73
C PRO A 210 23.33 -11.21 10.67
N SER A 211 23.61 -10.54 11.80
CA SER A 211 24.61 -10.97 12.79
C SER A 211 23.99 -11.68 14.01
N GLY A 212 22.70 -12.03 13.97
CA GLY A 212 21.97 -12.63 15.08
C GLY A 212 20.98 -11.67 15.71
N GLU A 213 20.71 -11.84 17.00
CA GLU A 213 19.78 -11.01 17.75
C GLU A 213 20.26 -9.58 17.90
N PHE A 214 19.30 -8.65 17.93
CA PHE A 214 19.56 -7.24 18.26
C PHE A 214 18.53 -6.67 19.23
N VAL A 215 18.95 -5.66 19.95
CA VAL A 215 18.10 -4.80 20.80
C VAL A 215 18.35 -3.34 20.41
N VAL A 216 17.27 -2.58 20.31
CA VAL A 216 17.33 -1.12 20.16
C VAL A 216 16.65 -0.50 21.37
N GLU A 217 17.36 0.33 22.10
CA GLU A 217 16.81 1.17 23.14
C GLU A 217 16.25 2.46 22.53
N ALA A 218 15.02 2.82 22.86
CA ALA A 218 14.39 4.03 22.33
C ALA A 218 13.27 4.52 23.27
N GLU A 219 13.13 5.85 23.35
CA GLU A 219 12.06 6.48 24.14
C GLU A 219 10.70 6.39 23.44
N ARG A 220 10.72 6.33 22.09
CA ARG A 220 9.55 6.24 21.21
C ARG A 220 9.74 5.17 20.17
N VAL A 221 8.69 4.41 19.95
CA VAL A 221 8.62 3.37 18.92
C VAL A 221 7.48 3.67 17.99
N VAL A 222 7.74 3.73 16.68
CA VAL A 222 6.72 3.85 15.65
C VAL A 222 6.73 2.59 14.81
N LEU A 223 5.69 1.77 14.91
CA LEU A 223 5.49 0.61 14.05
C LEU A 223 4.88 1.07 12.72
N ALA A 224 5.53 0.71 11.63
CA ALA A 224 5.14 1.03 10.25
C ALA A 224 5.47 -0.13 9.30
N ALA A 225 5.30 -1.37 9.79
CA ALA A 225 5.63 -2.60 9.05
C ALA A 225 4.53 -3.05 8.06
N GLY A 226 3.48 -2.22 7.91
CA GLY A 226 2.35 -2.44 7.00
C GLY A 226 1.28 -3.38 7.54
N GLY A 227 0.12 -3.42 6.90
CA GLY A 227 -1.07 -4.13 7.37
C GLY A 227 -0.89 -5.62 7.71
N LEU A 228 0.12 -6.27 7.15
CA LEU A 228 0.45 -7.67 7.46
C LEU A 228 1.68 -7.83 8.36
N GLY A 229 2.46 -6.77 8.56
CA GLY A 229 3.70 -6.85 9.32
C GLY A 229 3.60 -6.31 10.74
N THR A 230 2.76 -5.32 10.97
CA THR A 230 2.61 -4.66 12.26
C THR A 230 1.88 -5.55 13.28
N ALA A 231 0.82 -6.24 12.87
CA ALA A 231 0.05 -7.09 13.76
C ALA A 231 0.87 -8.22 14.44
N PRO A 232 1.72 -8.99 13.74
CA PRO A 232 2.61 -9.96 14.38
C PRO A 232 3.53 -9.37 15.45
N ILE A 233 4.08 -8.18 15.19
CA ILE A 233 4.92 -7.47 16.16
C ILE A 233 4.08 -7.08 17.38
N MET A 234 2.88 -6.56 17.18
CA MET A 234 1.96 -6.19 18.26
C MET A 234 1.56 -7.40 19.10
N GLN A 235 1.22 -8.54 18.48
CA GLN A 235 0.87 -9.77 19.19
C GLN A 235 2.00 -10.23 20.12
N ASN A 236 3.25 -10.19 19.64
CA ASN A 236 4.42 -10.54 20.44
C ASN A 236 4.70 -9.49 21.54
N SER A 237 4.11 -8.30 21.46
CA SER A 237 4.31 -7.18 22.39
C SER A 237 3.16 -7.00 23.38
N GLY A 238 2.30 -8.01 23.57
CA GLY A 238 1.21 -7.99 24.56
C GLY A 238 -0.13 -7.47 24.05
N PHE A 239 -0.35 -7.49 22.73
CA PHE A 239 -1.63 -7.16 22.09
C PHE A 239 -2.17 -8.38 21.33
N PRO A 240 -2.67 -9.41 22.02
CA PRO A 240 -3.06 -10.69 21.41
C PRO A 240 -4.19 -10.54 20.37
N ASP A 241 -5.03 -9.51 20.51
CA ASP A 241 -6.17 -9.25 19.62
C ASP A 241 -5.78 -8.48 18.35
N ALA A 242 -4.54 -7.98 18.24
CA ALA A 242 -4.05 -7.40 17.00
C ALA A 242 -4.08 -8.45 15.87
N GLY A 243 -4.37 -8.02 14.66
CA GLY A 243 -4.43 -8.91 13.50
C GLY A 243 -5.84 -9.37 13.12
N GLN A 244 -6.87 -9.05 13.88
CA GLN A 244 -8.24 -9.41 13.55
C GLN A 244 -8.85 -8.49 12.48
N GLY A 245 -9.63 -9.05 11.55
CA GLY A 245 -10.43 -8.27 10.60
C GLY A 245 -9.63 -7.64 9.47
N VAL A 246 -8.86 -8.43 8.74
CA VAL A 246 -8.06 -7.97 7.59
C VAL A 246 -8.95 -7.36 6.49
N ILE A 247 -8.54 -6.21 5.98
CA ILE A 247 -9.07 -5.55 4.78
C ILE A 247 -7.99 -5.65 3.70
N ILE A 248 -8.36 -5.82 2.42
CA ILE A 248 -7.38 -5.90 1.32
C ILE A 248 -7.75 -5.07 0.10
N ASP A 249 -8.96 -4.48 0.05
CA ASP A 249 -9.51 -3.84 -1.14
C ASP A 249 -9.32 -4.72 -2.39
N PRO A 250 -10.00 -5.87 -2.50
CA PRO A 250 -9.77 -6.81 -3.59
C PRO A 250 -9.98 -6.17 -4.94
N LEU A 251 -9.07 -6.44 -5.85
CA LEU A 251 -9.21 -6.06 -7.24
C LEU A 251 -9.27 -7.29 -8.13
N ASN A 252 -10.13 -7.22 -9.14
CA ASN A 252 -10.22 -8.17 -10.24
C ASN A 252 -9.88 -7.45 -11.54
N LEU A 253 -9.17 -8.12 -12.45
CA LEU A 253 -9.02 -7.65 -13.82
C LEU A 253 -10.07 -8.33 -14.68
N VAL A 254 -10.82 -7.53 -15.42
CA VAL A 254 -11.77 -7.99 -16.45
C VAL A 254 -11.13 -7.68 -17.79
N TYR A 255 -10.97 -8.70 -18.62
CA TYR A 255 -10.34 -8.60 -19.91
C TYR A 255 -11.32 -8.91 -21.04
N GLY A 256 -11.16 -8.23 -22.16
CA GLY A 256 -11.87 -8.52 -23.41
C GLY A 256 -10.94 -8.34 -24.61
N VAL A 257 -11.13 -9.14 -25.63
CA VAL A 257 -10.36 -9.08 -26.90
C VAL A 257 -11.17 -8.32 -27.94
N TYR A 258 -10.53 -7.39 -28.64
CA TYR A 258 -11.12 -6.68 -29.76
C TYR A 258 -10.19 -6.64 -30.97
N ASP A 259 -10.71 -6.27 -32.13
CA ASP A 259 -9.93 -6.17 -33.35
C ASP A 259 -9.21 -4.82 -33.46
N GLY A 260 -8.07 -4.72 -32.74
CA GLY A 260 -7.24 -3.52 -32.66
C GLY A 260 -6.16 -3.59 -31.57
N PRO A 261 -5.40 -2.51 -31.36
CA PRO A 261 -4.35 -2.46 -30.32
C PRO A 261 -4.92 -2.48 -28.91
N GLY A 262 -4.51 -3.46 -28.07
CA GLY A 262 -4.90 -3.57 -26.67
C GLY A 262 -4.18 -2.58 -25.75
N SER A 263 -4.61 -2.53 -24.47
CA SER A 263 -4.10 -1.61 -23.45
C SER A 263 -2.78 -2.03 -22.79
N TYR A 264 -2.13 -3.10 -23.24
CA TYR A 264 -0.90 -3.61 -22.60
C TYR A 264 0.29 -2.64 -22.63
N ARG A 265 0.25 -1.61 -23.47
CA ARG A 265 1.26 -0.55 -23.58
C ARG A 265 0.85 0.75 -22.89
N ASP A 266 -0.40 0.87 -22.50
CA ASP A 266 -0.95 2.05 -21.89
C ASP A 266 -0.45 2.20 -20.45
N ILE A 267 -0.61 3.37 -19.88
CA ILE A 267 -0.35 3.60 -18.45
C ILE A 267 -1.52 3.01 -17.68
N PRO A 268 -1.29 1.96 -16.88
CA PRO A 268 -2.38 1.30 -16.18
C PRO A 268 -2.96 2.20 -15.09
N MET A 269 -4.27 2.11 -14.86
CA MET A 269 -5.02 2.91 -13.88
C MET A 269 -4.92 4.42 -14.14
N GLY A 270 -4.70 4.83 -15.39
CA GLY A 270 -4.57 6.23 -15.76
C GLY A 270 -5.90 6.97 -15.77
N CYS A 271 -6.96 6.29 -16.16
CA CYS A 271 -8.33 6.80 -16.19
C CYS A 271 -9.28 5.86 -15.44
N GLY A 272 -10.43 6.37 -14.99
CA GLY A 272 -11.42 5.55 -14.29
C GLY A 272 -12.65 6.34 -13.90
N THR A 273 -13.57 5.69 -13.18
CA THR A 273 -14.76 6.30 -12.61
C THR A 273 -14.91 6.00 -11.13
N LEU A 274 -15.47 6.95 -10.39
CA LEU A 274 -15.86 6.84 -8.99
C LEU A 274 -17.39 6.81 -8.81
N ASP A 275 -18.17 6.75 -9.89
CA ASP A 275 -19.64 6.81 -9.84
C ASP A 275 -20.26 5.66 -9.03
N LEU A 276 -19.55 4.56 -8.90
CA LEU A 276 -19.97 3.40 -8.12
C LEU A 276 -19.33 3.35 -6.71
N GLN A 277 -18.65 4.42 -6.28
CA GLN A 277 -17.93 4.44 -5.00
C GLN A 277 -18.87 4.27 -3.79
N ASP A 278 -20.09 4.81 -3.86
CA ASP A 278 -21.10 4.63 -2.82
C ASP A 278 -21.55 3.16 -2.71
N GLU A 279 -21.63 2.45 -3.84
CA GLU A 279 -21.81 0.99 -3.86
C GLU A 279 -20.58 0.23 -3.33
N GLY A 280 -19.43 0.88 -3.20
CA GLY A 280 -18.16 0.28 -2.80
C GLY A 280 -17.32 -0.25 -3.97
N ILE A 281 -17.51 0.27 -5.17
CA ILE A 281 -16.82 -0.16 -6.40
C ILE A 281 -16.07 1.01 -7.03
N ILE A 282 -14.84 0.77 -7.49
CA ILE A 282 -14.06 1.68 -8.33
C ILE A 282 -13.63 0.91 -9.60
N LEU A 283 -13.80 1.54 -10.76
CA LEU A 283 -13.36 0.98 -12.03
C LEU A 283 -12.28 1.87 -12.65
N MET A 284 -11.21 1.26 -13.13
CA MET A 284 -10.11 1.96 -13.82
C MET A 284 -9.60 1.13 -15.00
N ASP A 285 -9.11 1.79 -16.05
CA ASP A 285 -8.41 1.11 -17.12
C ASP A 285 -7.15 0.41 -16.57
N CYS A 286 -6.98 -0.85 -16.86
CA CYS A 286 -5.77 -1.57 -16.45
C CYS A 286 -5.61 -2.87 -17.24
N CYS A 287 -4.47 -3.02 -17.87
CA CYS A 287 -4.03 -4.32 -18.37
C CYS A 287 -2.78 -4.72 -17.60
N ASP A 288 -2.78 -5.91 -17.04
CA ASP A 288 -1.58 -6.44 -16.38
C ASP A 288 -0.40 -6.48 -17.36
N PRO A 289 0.82 -6.23 -16.90
CA PRO A 289 2.01 -6.55 -17.66
C PRO A 289 2.05 -8.04 -18.00
N TRP A 290 2.63 -8.40 -19.16
CA TRP A 290 2.61 -9.76 -19.67
C TRP A 290 2.96 -10.89 -18.67
N PRO A 291 3.90 -10.72 -17.70
CA PRO A 291 4.17 -11.80 -16.74
C PRO A 291 3.01 -12.06 -15.78
N TRP A 292 2.33 -10.99 -15.32
CA TRP A 292 1.15 -11.09 -14.44
C TRP A 292 -0.07 -11.59 -15.20
N TYR A 293 -0.26 -11.11 -16.42
CA TYR A 293 -1.33 -11.58 -17.31
C TYR A 293 -1.18 -13.09 -17.56
N LEU A 294 0.03 -13.54 -17.94
CA LEU A 294 0.32 -14.96 -18.14
C LEU A 294 0.11 -15.78 -16.87
N PHE A 295 0.52 -15.27 -15.70
CA PHE A 295 0.29 -15.93 -14.42
C PHE A 295 -1.20 -16.14 -14.17
N GLY A 296 -2.04 -15.12 -14.40
CA GLY A 296 -3.49 -15.22 -14.28
C GLY A 296 -4.07 -16.30 -15.23
N LEU A 297 -3.56 -16.36 -16.47
CA LEU A 297 -3.98 -17.40 -17.45
C LEU A 297 -3.57 -18.81 -17.01
N VAL A 298 -2.37 -18.98 -16.45
CA VAL A 298 -1.91 -20.29 -15.95
C VAL A 298 -2.86 -20.81 -14.87
N MET A 299 -3.33 -19.95 -13.99
CA MET A 299 -4.34 -20.32 -12.99
C MET A 299 -5.68 -20.72 -13.60
N GLY A 300 -6.01 -20.22 -14.80
CA GLY A 300 -7.20 -20.58 -15.56
C GLY A 300 -7.10 -21.88 -16.39
N GLY A 301 -5.93 -22.53 -16.40
CA GLY A 301 -5.69 -23.81 -17.08
C GLY A 301 -5.34 -23.70 -18.58
N PRO A 302 -5.17 -24.84 -19.28
CA PRO A 302 -4.60 -24.88 -20.64
C PRO A 302 -5.34 -24.04 -21.70
N LYS A 303 -6.66 -23.99 -21.64
CA LYS A 303 -7.47 -23.17 -22.57
C LYS A 303 -7.22 -21.67 -22.38
N ALA A 304 -7.08 -21.24 -21.12
CA ALA A 304 -6.76 -19.86 -20.79
C ALA A 304 -5.33 -19.49 -21.27
N ILE A 305 -4.36 -20.38 -21.11
CA ILE A 305 -2.99 -20.18 -21.62
C ILE A 305 -2.99 -19.96 -23.12
N ALA A 306 -3.80 -20.70 -23.90
CA ALA A 306 -3.90 -20.54 -25.34
C ALA A 306 -4.39 -19.13 -25.75
N SER A 307 -5.10 -18.41 -24.88
CA SER A 307 -5.57 -17.05 -25.12
C SER A 307 -4.45 -16.00 -25.05
N PHE A 308 -3.26 -16.34 -24.54
CA PHE A 308 -2.11 -15.42 -24.46
C PHE A 308 -1.73 -14.81 -25.82
N ARG A 309 -1.98 -15.50 -26.92
CA ARG A 309 -1.80 -14.97 -28.28
C ARG A 309 -2.59 -13.69 -28.57
N TYR A 310 -3.69 -13.47 -27.85
CA TYR A 310 -4.52 -12.28 -27.99
C TYR A 310 -4.10 -11.13 -27.07
N PHE A 311 -3.06 -11.30 -26.23
CA PHE A 311 -2.57 -10.26 -25.31
C PHE A 311 -2.35 -8.89 -25.99
N PRO A 312 -1.80 -8.79 -27.22
CA PRO A 312 -1.68 -7.51 -27.92
C PRO A 312 -3.01 -6.84 -28.29
N HIS A 313 -4.11 -7.57 -28.28
CA HIS A 313 -5.45 -7.14 -28.61
C HIS A 313 -6.39 -7.06 -27.40
N THR A 314 -5.83 -7.19 -26.18
CA THR A 314 -6.63 -7.24 -24.95
C THR A 314 -6.82 -5.84 -24.39
N LEU A 315 -8.09 -5.46 -24.15
CA LEU A 315 -8.46 -4.36 -23.27
C LEU A 315 -8.67 -4.89 -21.84
N GLY A 316 -8.41 -4.06 -20.85
CA GLY A 316 -8.58 -4.48 -19.46
C GLY A 316 -9.16 -3.38 -18.57
N ILE A 317 -10.06 -3.76 -17.67
CA ILE A 317 -10.60 -2.92 -16.61
C ILE A 317 -10.25 -3.57 -15.26
N MET A 318 -9.64 -2.79 -14.38
CA MET A 318 -9.51 -3.15 -12.97
C MET A 318 -10.80 -2.78 -12.25
N ALA A 319 -11.47 -3.79 -11.72
CA ALA A 319 -12.62 -3.66 -10.85
C ALA A 319 -12.17 -3.86 -9.39
N LYS A 320 -12.19 -2.82 -8.59
CA LYS A 320 -11.80 -2.84 -7.18
C LYS A 320 -13.06 -2.71 -6.32
N ILE A 321 -13.13 -3.49 -5.25
CA ILE A 321 -14.25 -3.44 -4.30
C ILE A 321 -13.80 -3.05 -2.88
N ARG A 322 -14.72 -2.50 -2.12
CA ARG A 322 -14.62 -2.26 -0.68
C ARG A 322 -15.08 -3.51 0.07
N ASP A 323 -14.12 -4.34 0.50
CA ASP A 323 -14.38 -5.61 1.15
C ASP A 323 -14.75 -5.49 2.63
N GLN A 324 -15.27 -6.56 3.20
CA GLN A 324 -15.62 -6.63 4.61
C GLN A 324 -14.38 -6.91 5.47
N HIS A 325 -14.40 -6.45 6.73
CA HIS A 325 -13.46 -6.92 7.75
C HIS A 325 -13.63 -8.42 7.93
N ALA A 326 -12.63 -9.22 7.55
CA ALA A 326 -12.71 -10.67 7.66
C ALA A 326 -11.32 -11.30 7.84
N GLY A 327 -11.28 -12.46 8.48
CA GLY A 327 -10.05 -13.20 8.69
C GLY A 327 -9.09 -12.57 9.71
N TYR A 328 -7.83 -12.93 9.62
CA TYR A 328 -6.82 -12.54 10.61
C TYR A 328 -5.39 -12.65 10.07
N VAL A 329 -4.45 -12.00 10.79
CA VAL A 329 -3.00 -12.21 10.68
C VAL A 329 -2.48 -12.75 12.01
N LYS A 330 -1.77 -13.89 12.02
CA LYS A 330 -1.13 -14.47 13.21
C LYS A 330 0.32 -14.03 13.38
N SER A 331 0.85 -14.23 14.58
CA SER A 331 2.25 -13.91 14.92
C SER A 331 3.29 -14.70 14.10
N ASP A 332 2.95 -15.87 13.60
CA ASP A 332 3.78 -16.68 12.70
C ASP A 332 3.72 -16.22 11.23
N GLY A 333 2.91 -15.19 10.93
CA GLY A 333 2.69 -14.63 9.60
C GLY A 333 1.65 -15.39 8.76
N THR A 334 0.91 -16.33 9.34
CA THR A 334 -0.25 -16.96 8.69
C THR A 334 -1.36 -15.91 8.50
N VAL A 335 -1.95 -15.87 7.31
CA VAL A 335 -3.03 -14.94 6.97
C VAL A 335 -4.26 -15.73 6.56
N SER A 336 -5.40 -15.36 7.12
CA SER A 336 -6.73 -15.75 6.65
C SER A 336 -7.42 -14.51 6.08
N LYS A 337 -8.02 -14.64 4.90
CA LYS A 337 -8.84 -13.60 4.26
C LYS A 337 -9.90 -14.22 3.37
N PRO A 338 -11.01 -14.71 3.96
CA PRO A 338 -12.16 -15.12 3.18
C PRO A 338 -12.83 -13.91 2.53
N LEU A 339 -13.32 -14.08 1.30
CA LEU A 339 -14.22 -13.16 0.62
C LEU A 339 -15.63 -13.69 0.79
N GLY A 340 -16.44 -13.01 1.63
CA GLY A 340 -17.78 -13.43 1.98
C GLY A 340 -18.83 -13.19 0.89
N GLU A 341 -20.08 -13.51 1.18
CA GLU A 341 -21.20 -13.35 0.24
C GLU A 341 -21.39 -11.89 -0.22
N ALA A 342 -21.23 -10.92 0.69
CA ALA A 342 -21.30 -9.50 0.37
C ALA A 342 -20.19 -9.09 -0.61
N ASP A 343 -18.96 -9.56 -0.38
CA ASP A 343 -17.83 -9.29 -1.27
C ASP A 343 -18.06 -9.91 -2.66
N GLN A 344 -18.56 -11.14 -2.72
CA GLN A 344 -18.88 -11.82 -3.98
C GLN A 344 -19.97 -11.09 -4.78
N LYS A 345 -20.98 -10.51 -4.11
CA LYS A 345 -21.99 -9.68 -4.76
C LYS A 345 -21.40 -8.42 -5.39
N LEU A 346 -20.51 -7.74 -4.66
CA LEU A 346 -19.80 -6.57 -5.20
C LEU A 346 -18.89 -6.93 -6.38
N ILE A 347 -18.16 -8.05 -6.29
CA ILE A 347 -17.35 -8.57 -7.40
C ILE A 347 -18.22 -8.86 -8.62
N ALA A 348 -19.34 -9.54 -8.45
CA ALA A 348 -20.25 -9.85 -9.54
C ALA A 348 -20.80 -8.56 -10.21
N ARG A 349 -21.21 -7.57 -9.40
CA ARG A 349 -21.67 -6.27 -9.90
C ARG A 349 -20.57 -5.53 -10.68
N ALA A 350 -19.37 -5.51 -10.15
CA ALA A 350 -18.21 -4.88 -10.80
C ALA A 350 -17.84 -5.60 -12.13
N HIS A 351 -17.95 -6.92 -12.19
CA HIS A 351 -17.77 -7.72 -13.39
C HIS A 351 -18.83 -7.41 -14.45
N GLU A 352 -20.11 -7.30 -14.04
CA GLU A 352 -21.23 -6.95 -14.94
C GLU A 352 -20.95 -5.60 -15.63
N VAL A 353 -20.69 -4.55 -14.84
CA VAL A 353 -20.45 -3.20 -15.39
C VAL A 353 -19.20 -3.17 -16.27
N SER A 354 -18.10 -3.81 -15.82
CA SER A 354 -16.88 -3.88 -16.63
C SER A 354 -17.09 -4.61 -17.95
N THR A 355 -17.90 -5.68 -17.95
CA THR A 355 -18.27 -6.42 -19.17
C THR A 355 -19.07 -5.54 -20.12
N GLN A 356 -20.07 -4.81 -19.63
CA GLN A 356 -20.86 -3.87 -20.45
C GLN A 356 -19.97 -2.83 -21.13
N ILE A 357 -19.05 -2.21 -20.37
CA ILE A 357 -18.11 -1.22 -20.91
C ILE A 357 -17.18 -1.86 -21.97
N LEU A 358 -16.61 -3.06 -21.71
CA LEU A 358 -15.72 -3.71 -22.66
C LEU A 358 -16.43 -4.15 -23.95
N VAL A 359 -17.64 -4.67 -23.85
CA VAL A 359 -18.46 -5.00 -25.04
C VAL A 359 -18.80 -3.74 -25.83
N LYS A 360 -19.17 -2.65 -25.15
CA LYS A 360 -19.38 -1.34 -25.77
C LYS A 360 -18.11 -0.80 -26.45
N ALA A 361 -16.93 -1.08 -25.88
CA ALA A 361 -15.64 -0.75 -26.46
C ALA A 361 -15.28 -1.60 -27.69
N GLY A 362 -16.12 -2.57 -28.07
CA GLY A 362 -15.97 -3.44 -29.24
C GLY A 362 -15.28 -4.77 -28.96
N CYS A 363 -15.15 -5.18 -27.71
CA CYS A 363 -14.66 -6.52 -27.38
C CYS A 363 -15.68 -7.59 -27.75
N ASP A 364 -15.19 -8.72 -28.24
CA ASP A 364 -16.01 -9.92 -28.44
C ASP A 364 -16.57 -10.41 -27.08
N PRO A 365 -17.89 -10.46 -26.89
CA PRO A 365 -18.50 -10.95 -25.66
C PRO A 365 -18.01 -12.35 -25.24
N ALA A 366 -17.70 -13.22 -26.21
CA ALA A 366 -17.20 -14.57 -25.96
C ALA A 366 -15.74 -14.59 -25.44
N SER A 367 -15.01 -13.47 -25.57
CA SER A 367 -13.63 -13.32 -25.11
C SER A 367 -13.52 -12.78 -23.68
N ILE A 368 -14.63 -12.34 -23.08
CA ILE A 368 -14.60 -11.77 -21.73
C ILE A 368 -14.11 -12.80 -20.72
N SER A 369 -13.13 -12.39 -19.93
CA SER A 369 -12.51 -13.24 -18.90
C SER A 369 -12.17 -12.45 -17.64
N PHE A 370 -12.12 -13.16 -16.53
CA PHE A 370 -11.92 -12.59 -15.19
C PHE A 370 -10.66 -13.18 -14.56
N ALA A 371 -9.74 -12.32 -14.13
CA ALA A 371 -8.62 -12.76 -13.32
C ALA A 371 -9.07 -13.05 -11.88
N PRO A 372 -8.42 -13.97 -11.16
CA PRO A 372 -8.70 -14.19 -9.76
C PRO A 372 -8.55 -12.90 -8.92
N PRO A 373 -9.39 -12.70 -7.88
CA PRO A 373 -9.29 -11.55 -6.99
C PRO A 373 -7.96 -11.54 -6.23
N ARG A 374 -7.36 -10.35 -6.11
CA ARG A 374 -6.13 -10.16 -5.35
C ARG A 374 -6.17 -8.86 -4.55
N GLY A 375 -5.64 -8.86 -3.33
CA GLY A 375 -5.56 -7.69 -2.46
C GLY A 375 -4.27 -6.91 -2.68
N ALA A 376 -4.40 -5.59 -2.87
CA ALA A 376 -3.25 -4.71 -3.04
C ALA A 376 -2.97 -3.83 -1.79
N HIS A 377 -3.93 -3.74 -0.87
CA HIS A 377 -3.87 -2.82 0.27
C HIS A 377 -4.18 -3.50 1.61
N PRO A 378 -3.41 -4.53 2.02
CA PRO A 378 -3.62 -5.15 3.34
C PRO A 378 -3.62 -4.08 4.43
N SER A 379 -4.70 -4.03 5.25
CA SER A 379 -4.97 -2.98 6.21
C SER A 379 -5.90 -3.44 7.33
N GLY A 380 -6.19 -2.56 8.29
CA GLY A 380 -7.22 -2.77 9.31
C GLY A 380 -6.88 -3.79 10.41
N THR A 381 -5.62 -4.16 10.58
CA THR A 381 -5.18 -5.21 11.52
C THR A 381 -4.78 -4.68 12.89
N VAL A 382 -4.66 -3.36 13.07
CA VAL A 382 -4.34 -2.66 14.33
C VAL A 382 -5.10 -1.34 14.36
N ARG A 383 -6.43 -1.41 14.38
CA ARG A 383 -7.32 -0.29 14.05
C ARG A 383 -7.32 0.85 15.06
N ILE A 384 -7.57 2.05 14.55
CA ILE A 384 -7.99 3.22 15.32
C ILE A 384 -9.32 2.89 16.04
N ASP A 385 -9.45 3.40 17.25
CA ASP A 385 -10.54 3.16 18.21
C ASP A 385 -10.64 1.67 18.69
N ASP A 386 -9.60 0.84 18.42
CA ASP A 386 -9.47 -0.54 18.89
C ASP A 386 -8.10 -0.74 19.59
N GLN A 387 -7.00 -0.97 18.86
CA GLN A 387 -5.66 -1.14 19.44
C GLN A 387 -4.87 0.16 19.56
N VAL A 388 -5.21 1.16 18.78
CA VAL A 388 -4.64 2.51 18.87
C VAL A 388 -5.75 3.54 19.03
N ASP A 389 -5.43 4.61 19.74
CA ASP A 389 -6.30 5.79 19.85
C ASP A 389 -6.25 6.66 18.57
N ARG A 390 -6.95 7.80 18.62
CA ARG A 390 -7.00 8.75 17.50
C ARG A 390 -5.68 9.45 17.21
N ASP A 391 -4.77 9.41 18.18
CA ASP A 391 -3.41 9.93 18.08
C ASP A 391 -2.41 8.86 17.64
N LEU A 392 -2.92 7.71 17.20
CA LEU A 392 -2.16 6.53 16.77
C LEU A 392 -1.29 5.92 17.86
N GLN A 393 -1.53 6.26 19.14
CA GLN A 393 -0.83 5.69 20.27
C GLN A 393 -1.58 4.46 20.80
N THR A 394 -0.83 3.47 21.24
CA THR A 394 -1.36 2.29 21.91
C THR A 394 -1.54 2.54 23.42
N LYS A 395 -2.08 1.55 24.14
CA LYS A 395 -2.10 1.55 25.62
C LYS A 395 -0.69 1.59 26.26
N ILE A 396 0.37 1.30 25.50
CA ILE A 396 1.76 1.44 25.95
C ILE A 396 2.23 2.85 25.55
N ALA A 397 2.52 3.69 26.54
CA ALA A 397 2.97 5.05 26.29
C ALA A 397 4.27 5.06 25.47
N GLY A 398 4.34 5.93 24.46
CA GLY A 398 5.49 6.02 23.55
C GLY A 398 5.52 4.96 22.44
N LEU A 399 4.50 4.08 22.35
CA LEU A 399 4.32 3.15 21.26
C LEU A 399 3.21 3.63 20.32
N TYR A 400 3.57 3.92 19.07
CA TYR A 400 2.68 4.41 18.01
C TYR A 400 2.65 3.44 16.84
N VAL A 401 1.56 3.48 16.07
CA VAL A 401 1.43 2.74 14.80
C VAL A 401 1.09 3.71 13.68
N CYS A 402 1.85 3.67 12.57
CA CYS A 402 1.64 4.59 11.45
C CYS A 402 1.84 3.91 10.09
N ASP A 403 0.88 3.08 9.72
CA ASP A 403 0.79 2.42 8.41
C ASP A 403 -0.66 2.04 8.11
N SER A 404 -0.90 1.24 7.07
CA SER A 404 -2.25 0.81 6.68
C SER A 404 -2.97 -0.03 7.73
N SER A 405 -2.26 -0.62 8.72
CA SER A 405 -2.90 -1.43 9.76
C SER A 405 -3.88 -0.63 10.62
N VAL A 406 -3.67 0.70 10.75
CA VAL A 406 -4.51 1.56 11.59
C VAL A 406 -5.85 1.92 10.98
N ILE A 407 -6.07 1.67 9.70
CA ILE A 407 -7.29 2.04 8.98
C ILE A 407 -8.50 1.34 9.61
N PRO A 408 -9.47 2.11 10.15
CA PRO A 408 -10.55 1.52 10.96
C PRO A 408 -11.67 0.91 10.10
N GLU A 409 -11.88 1.41 8.90
CA GLU A 409 -12.95 0.96 7.99
C GLU A 409 -12.42 0.70 6.57
N PRO A 410 -13.02 -0.23 5.81
CA PRO A 410 -12.65 -0.47 4.42
C PRO A 410 -12.82 0.79 3.56
N CYS A 411 -11.74 1.19 2.88
CA CYS A 411 -11.75 2.36 2.02
C CYS A 411 -12.24 2.07 0.60
N GLY A 412 -11.96 0.86 0.09
CA GLY A 412 -12.18 0.53 -1.32
C GLY A 412 -11.25 1.30 -2.28
N MET A 413 -10.25 2.01 -1.76
CA MET A 413 -9.33 2.85 -2.57
C MET A 413 -7.90 2.79 -2.06
N PRO A 414 -6.89 3.14 -2.90
CA PRO A 414 -5.49 3.22 -2.52
C PRO A 414 -5.23 4.15 -1.33
N PRO A 415 -4.66 3.66 -0.19
CA PRO A 415 -4.62 4.43 1.05
C PRO A 415 -3.34 5.28 1.23
N VAL A 416 -2.44 5.36 0.23
CA VAL A 416 -1.12 5.99 0.42
C VAL A 416 -1.24 7.46 0.82
N PHE A 417 -2.16 8.21 0.22
CA PHE A 417 -2.37 9.62 0.57
C PHE A 417 -2.79 9.76 2.04
N MET A 418 -3.75 8.97 2.49
CA MET A 418 -4.20 8.96 3.89
C MET A 418 -3.08 8.58 4.85
N ILE A 419 -2.29 7.56 4.53
CA ILE A 419 -1.14 7.14 5.36
C ILE A 419 -0.12 8.27 5.50
N LEU A 420 0.17 9.00 4.42
CA LEU A 420 1.08 10.15 4.47
C LEU A 420 0.52 11.29 5.33
N ALA A 421 -0.76 11.60 5.20
CA ALA A 421 -1.42 12.63 6.02
C ALA A 421 -1.46 12.23 7.51
N LEU A 422 -1.75 10.97 7.83
CA LEU A 422 -1.68 10.43 9.20
C LEU A 422 -0.26 10.53 9.77
N ALA A 423 0.77 10.23 8.98
CA ALA A 423 2.16 10.35 9.41
C ALA A 423 2.55 11.80 9.73
N LYS A 424 2.13 12.75 8.90
CA LYS A 424 2.37 14.19 9.15
C LYS A 424 1.66 14.66 10.41
N ARG A 425 0.40 14.25 10.59
CA ARG A 425 -0.37 14.55 11.81
C ARG A 425 0.33 13.97 13.04
N LEU A 426 0.72 12.70 13.02
CA LEU A 426 1.42 12.05 14.12
C LEU A 426 2.69 12.79 14.51
N VAL A 427 3.51 13.19 13.54
CA VAL A 427 4.74 13.94 13.83
C VAL A 427 4.40 15.31 14.40
N ALA A 428 3.47 16.05 13.81
CA ALA A 428 3.14 17.41 14.22
C ALA A 428 2.53 17.47 15.63
N GLU A 429 1.61 16.55 15.94
CA GLU A 429 0.81 16.62 17.16
C GLU A 429 1.39 15.80 18.32
N GLN A 430 2.13 14.71 18.04
CA GLN A 430 2.58 13.78 19.08
C GLN A 430 4.10 13.65 19.21
N LEU A 431 4.83 13.62 18.08
CA LEU A 431 6.25 13.31 18.11
C LEU A 431 7.17 14.54 18.10
N ALA A 432 6.74 15.64 17.50
CA ALA A 432 7.49 16.89 17.43
C ALA A 432 7.14 17.88 18.55
N VAL A 433 6.03 17.70 19.23
CA VAL A 433 5.68 18.50 20.40
C VAL A 433 6.74 18.27 21.46
N CYS A 434 7.47 19.32 21.79
CA CYS A 434 8.51 19.28 22.79
C CYS A 434 8.01 18.59 24.06
N TRP A 435 8.80 17.71 24.58
CA TRP A 435 8.88 17.53 26.00
C TRP A 435 9.16 18.93 26.57
N ALA A 436 8.08 19.66 26.86
CA ALA A 436 8.20 20.87 27.67
C ALA A 436 8.71 20.40 29.05
N ALA A 437 10.00 20.59 29.24
CA ALA A 437 10.65 20.90 30.52
C ALA A 437 10.02 20.35 31.82
N SER A 438 9.54 19.12 31.93
CA SER A 438 9.12 18.55 33.20
C SER A 438 10.12 17.58 33.83
N ASP A 439 11.22 17.23 33.14
CA ASP A 439 12.21 16.28 33.67
C ASP A 439 13.65 16.83 33.71
N ARG A 440 13.82 18.16 33.78
CA ARG A 440 15.12 18.77 34.13
C ARG A 440 15.25 19.23 35.56
N GLU A 441 14.37 18.78 36.44
CA GLU A 441 14.52 18.95 37.90
C GLU A 441 14.59 17.59 38.55
N VAL A 442 15.68 16.86 38.39
CA VAL A 442 16.29 16.01 39.42
C VAL A 442 17.80 16.06 39.19
N THR A 443 18.41 16.99 39.82
CA THR A 443 19.84 17.03 40.15
C THR A 443 20.21 15.91 41.09
#